data_015243f028f87864d1430e91d4453200
#
_entry.id   015243f028f87864d1430e91d4453200
#
_cell.length_a   1.000
_cell.length_b   1.000
_cell.length_c   1.000
_cell.angle_alpha   90.00
_cell.angle_beta   90.00
_cell.angle_gamma   90.00
#
_symmetry.space_group_name_H-M   'P 1'
#
loop_
_entity.id
_entity.type
_entity.pdbx_description
1 polymer ?
#
loop_
_entity_poly.entity_id
_entity_poly.type
_entity_poly.pdbx_seq_one_letter_code
_entity_poly.pdbx_strand_id
1 'polypeptide(L)'
;ILAGSIAGGIIPGKIAGVCIVLVAVIGRVTAQSVPAAPPENDAPTAKMDWNIVRSSWQLVRDTMHVPHLFLAIIAISFFWGIGAVFGSIFPPMVKNALGGDNTVATLFTAFFSIGIAIGSIAVNRLLKGAVSAKYAPASVIVMGLFVLDLWWTVSHWGPVGVKLMNWLTFLKLGAGERLIVDLL
;
A
#
# COMPACT_ATOMS: atom_id res chain seq x y z
N ILE A 1 8.04 -0.98 -5.40
CA ILE A 1 9.44 -1.16 -4.93
C ILE A 1 10.34 -1.52 -6.10
N LEU A 2 10.10 -2.63 -6.84
CA LEU A 2 10.96 -3.04 -7.96
C LEU A 2 11.13 -1.94 -9.02
N ALA A 3 10.06 -1.28 -9.44
CA ALA A 3 10.13 -0.18 -10.40
C ALA A 3 10.99 0.99 -9.90
N GLY A 4 10.86 1.35 -8.62
CA GLY A 4 11.68 2.39 -7.98
C GLY A 4 13.16 1.99 -7.89
N SER A 5 13.45 0.73 -7.56
CA SER A 5 14.81 0.21 -7.51
C SER A 5 15.50 0.19 -8.88
N ILE A 6 14.74 -0.05 -9.95
CA ILE A 6 15.24 0.05 -11.33
C ILE A 6 15.50 1.52 -11.67
N ALA A 7 14.55 2.41 -11.38
CA ALA A 7 14.68 3.84 -11.63
C ALA A 7 15.83 4.49 -10.84
N GLY A 8 16.09 3.98 -9.62
CA GLY A 8 17.22 4.39 -8.79
C GLY A 8 18.57 3.77 -9.20
N GLY A 9 18.61 2.90 -10.21
CA GLY A 9 19.84 2.24 -10.64
C GLY A 9 20.38 1.19 -9.66
N ILE A 10 19.59 0.82 -8.62
CA ILE A 10 20.00 -0.15 -7.58
C ILE A 10 19.98 -1.57 -8.13
N ILE A 11 19.00 -1.89 -8.98
CA ILE A 11 18.83 -3.22 -9.57
C ILE A 11 18.82 -3.10 -11.10
N PRO A 12 19.67 -3.84 -11.82
CA PRO A 12 19.59 -3.93 -13.28
C PRO A 12 18.23 -4.45 -13.72
N GLY A 13 17.64 -3.84 -14.76
CA GLY A 13 16.30 -4.20 -15.24
C GLY A 13 16.12 -5.68 -15.60
N LYS A 14 17.19 -6.35 -16.07
CA LYS A 14 17.18 -7.80 -16.35
C LYS A 14 16.94 -8.62 -15.08
N ILE A 15 17.59 -8.27 -13.96
CA ILE A 15 17.43 -8.96 -12.67
C ILE A 15 16.01 -8.74 -12.14
N ALA A 16 15.50 -7.53 -12.23
CA ALA A 16 14.12 -7.23 -11.84
C ALA A 16 13.09 -8.04 -12.64
N GLY A 17 13.31 -8.20 -13.95
CA GLY A 17 12.48 -9.05 -14.80
C GLY A 17 12.46 -10.51 -14.34
N VAL A 18 13.63 -11.07 -14.03
CA VAL A 18 13.76 -12.44 -13.49
C VAL A 18 13.04 -12.56 -12.14
N CYS A 19 13.19 -11.60 -11.23
CA CYS A 19 12.49 -11.60 -9.94
C CYS A 19 10.96 -11.60 -10.12
N ILE A 20 10.43 -10.80 -11.04
CA ILE A 20 8.98 -10.76 -11.32
C ILE A 20 8.49 -12.12 -11.81
N VAL A 21 9.22 -12.74 -12.75
CA VAL A 21 8.86 -14.08 -13.26
C VAL A 21 8.92 -15.13 -12.16
N LEU A 22 9.94 -15.11 -11.31
CA LEU A 22 10.07 -16.02 -10.17
C LEU A 22 8.89 -15.89 -9.21
N VAL A 23 8.53 -14.66 -8.83
CA VAL A 23 7.37 -14.39 -7.96
C VAL A 23 6.08 -14.88 -8.61
N ALA A 24 5.90 -14.67 -9.91
CA ALA A 24 4.73 -15.16 -10.65
C ALA A 24 4.65 -16.69 -10.67
N VAL A 25 5.79 -17.38 -10.88
CA VAL A 25 5.87 -18.84 -10.85
C VAL A 25 5.56 -19.36 -9.44
N ILE A 26 6.15 -18.80 -8.40
CA ILE A 26 5.87 -19.16 -7.01
C ILE A 26 4.37 -18.96 -6.72
N GLY A 27 3.81 -17.81 -7.09
CA GLY A 27 2.38 -17.55 -6.93
C GLY A 27 1.49 -18.58 -7.66
N ARG A 28 1.90 -19.00 -8.85
CA ARG A 28 1.19 -20.04 -9.62
C ARG A 28 1.24 -21.40 -8.94
N VAL A 29 2.40 -21.77 -8.40
CA VAL A 29 2.59 -23.05 -7.70
C VAL A 29 1.82 -23.06 -6.38
N THR A 30 1.91 -21.98 -5.59
CA THR A 30 1.15 -21.87 -4.32
C THR A 30 -0.35 -21.84 -4.53
N ALA A 31 -0.83 -21.25 -5.62
CA ALA A 31 -2.25 -21.25 -5.97
C ALA A 31 -2.81 -22.66 -6.23
N GLN A 32 -1.97 -23.63 -6.64
CA GLN A 32 -2.39 -25.02 -6.81
C GLN A 32 -2.63 -25.74 -5.48
N SER A 33 -2.05 -25.23 -4.39
CA SER A 33 -2.22 -25.79 -3.04
C SER A 33 -3.48 -25.26 -2.33
N VAL A 34 -4.22 -24.35 -2.96
CA VAL A 34 -5.48 -23.83 -2.42
C VAL A 34 -6.55 -24.92 -2.56
N PRO A 35 -7.17 -25.40 -1.46
CA PRO A 35 -8.23 -26.38 -1.54
C PRO A 35 -9.40 -25.84 -2.38
N ALA A 36 -9.97 -26.71 -3.23
CA ALA A 36 -11.20 -26.37 -3.92
C ALA A 36 -12.31 -26.17 -2.89
N ALA A 37 -12.89 -24.97 -2.83
CA ALA A 37 -14.09 -24.75 -2.03
C ALA A 37 -15.29 -25.37 -2.78
N PRO A 38 -15.96 -26.40 -2.23
CA PRO A 38 -17.16 -26.93 -2.86
C PRO A 38 -18.23 -25.82 -2.88
N PRO A 39 -19.03 -25.72 -3.95
CA PRO A 39 -20.15 -24.79 -3.97
C PRO A 39 -21.10 -25.15 -2.83
N GLU A 40 -21.62 -24.15 -2.14
CA GLU A 40 -22.63 -24.34 -1.12
C GLU A 40 -23.83 -25.05 -1.75
N ASN A 41 -24.28 -26.16 -1.16
CA ASN A 41 -25.27 -27.07 -1.78
C ASN A 41 -26.63 -26.39 -2.06
N ASP A 42 -26.90 -25.23 -1.46
CA ASP A 42 -28.09 -24.42 -1.65
C ASP A 42 -27.90 -23.20 -2.55
N ALA A 43 -26.70 -23.00 -3.10
CA ALA A 43 -26.49 -21.91 -4.04
C ALA A 43 -27.28 -22.19 -5.32
N PRO A 44 -28.22 -21.31 -5.72
CA PRO A 44 -28.91 -21.48 -6.99
C PRO A 44 -27.83 -21.55 -8.08
N THR A 45 -27.94 -22.53 -8.97
CA THR A 45 -27.08 -22.68 -10.14
C THR A 45 -27.29 -21.47 -11.06
N ALA A 46 -26.76 -20.33 -10.65
CA ALA A 46 -26.81 -19.12 -11.44
C ALA A 46 -26.03 -19.37 -12.72
N LYS A 47 -26.72 -19.38 -13.85
CA LYS A 47 -26.07 -19.43 -15.16
C LYS A 47 -25.07 -18.29 -15.23
N MET A 48 -23.82 -18.62 -15.53
CA MET A 48 -22.74 -17.63 -15.67
C MET A 48 -23.13 -16.62 -16.75
N ASP A 49 -23.40 -15.38 -16.33
CA ASP A 49 -23.73 -14.31 -17.27
C ASP A 49 -22.41 -13.80 -17.87
N TRP A 50 -22.21 -14.08 -19.15
CA TRP A 50 -21.02 -13.65 -19.89
C TRP A 50 -20.98 -12.15 -20.17
N ASN A 51 -22.06 -11.44 -19.85
CA ASN A 51 -22.08 -9.99 -19.97
C ASN A 51 -21.43 -9.36 -18.71
N ILE A 52 -20.11 -9.14 -18.77
CA ILE A 52 -19.29 -8.64 -17.66
C ILE A 52 -19.85 -7.32 -17.12
N VAL A 53 -20.33 -6.42 -17.97
CA VAL A 53 -20.84 -5.11 -17.55
C VAL A 53 -22.14 -5.28 -16.75
N ARG A 54 -23.05 -6.09 -17.22
CA ARG A 54 -24.34 -6.35 -16.56
C ARG A 54 -24.12 -7.08 -15.23
N SER A 55 -23.29 -8.10 -15.23
CA SER A 55 -22.93 -8.88 -14.05
C SER A 55 -22.27 -8.03 -12.98
N SER A 56 -21.31 -7.18 -13.37
CA SER A 56 -20.66 -6.23 -12.45
C SER A 56 -21.63 -5.20 -11.89
N TRP A 57 -22.54 -4.69 -12.72
CA TRP A 57 -23.56 -3.74 -12.27
C TRP A 57 -24.56 -4.35 -11.29
N GLN A 58 -25.00 -5.59 -11.56
CA GLN A 58 -25.85 -6.33 -10.64
C GLN A 58 -25.15 -6.58 -9.30
N LEU A 59 -23.90 -7.02 -9.32
CA LEU A 59 -23.10 -7.25 -8.12
C LEU A 59 -22.98 -5.96 -7.28
N VAL A 60 -22.66 -4.83 -7.90
CA VAL A 60 -22.59 -3.54 -7.22
C VAL A 60 -23.95 -3.16 -6.63
N ARG A 61 -25.02 -3.29 -7.41
CA ARG A 61 -26.38 -2.98 -6.96
C ARG A 61 -26.80 -3.84 -5.76
N ASP A 62 -26.57 -5.15 -5.83
CA ASP A 62 -26.95 -6.07 -4.75
C ASP A 62 -26.12 -5.81 -3.48
N THR A 63 -24.83 -5.48 -3.65
CA THR A 63 -23.97 -5.07 -2.54
C THR A 63 -24.42 -3.78 -1.86
N MET A 64 -24.90 -2.80 -2.63
CA MET A 64 -25.42 -1.53 -2.09
C MET A 64 -26.67 -1.70 -1.21
N HIS A 65 -27.40 -2.79 -1.35
CA HIS A 65 -28.57 -3.10 -0.52
C HIS A 65 -28.22 -3.67 0.85
N VAL A 66 -26.94 -4.02 1.08
CA VAL A 66 -26.44 -4.49 2.38
C VAL A 66 -25.60 -3.38 3.01
N PRO A 67 -26.14 -2.56 3.93
CA PRO A 67 -25.51 -1.33 4.41
C PRO A 67 -24.12 -1.56 5.02
N HIS A 68 -23.94 -2.62 5.79
CA HIS A 68 -22.65 -2.94 6.41
C HIS A 68 -21.57 -3.31 5.38
N LEU A 69 -21.95 -4.03 4.33
CA LEU A 69 -21.03 -4.42 3.26
C LEU A 69 -20.66 -3.21 2.40
N PHE A 70 -21.63 -2.36 2.09
CA PHE A 70 -21.40 -1.12 1.36
C PHE A 70 -20.44 -0.17 2.09
N LEU A 71 -20.66 0.04 3.40
CA LEU A 71 -19.75 0.85 4.23
C LEU A 71 -18.34 0.28 4.29
N ALA A 72 -18.21 -1.04 4.39
CA ALA A 72 -16.89 -1.69 4.39
C ALA A 72 -16.17 -1.47 3.05
N ILE A 73 -16.86 -1.59 1.93
CA ILE A 73 -16.29 -1.35 0.60
C ILE A 73 -15.85 0.11 0.44
N ILE A 74 -16.68 1.07 0.86
CA ILE A 74 -16.32 2.49 0.83
C ILE A 74 -15.08 2.76 1.70
N ALA A 75 -15.05 2.23 2.92
CA ALA A 75 -13.92 2.41 3.82
C ALA A 75 -12.61 1.85 3.23
N ILE A 76 -12.64 0.66 2.65
CA ILE A 76 -11.50 0.04 1.98
C ILE A 76 -11.07 0.85 0.76
N SER A 77 -12.03 1.27 -0.07
CA SER A 77 -11.75 2.08 -1.27
C SER A 77 -11.13 3.42 -0.91
N PHE A 78 -11.63 4.07 0.13
CA PHE A 78 -11.07 5.32 0.66
C PHE A 78 -9.63 5.13 1.17
N PHE A 79 -9.39 4.07 1.94
CA PHE A 79 -8.04 3.72 2.42
C PHE A 79 -7.05 3.53 1.26
N TRP A 80 -7.43 2.75 0.25
CA TRP A 80 -6.60 2.54 -0.95
C TRP A 80 -6.43 3.81 -1.77
N GLY A 81 -7.47 4.66 -1.83
CA GLY A 81 -7.39 5.98 -2.45
C GLY A 81 -6.32 6.86 -1.81
N ILE A 82 -6.29 6.93 -0.48
CA ILE A 82 -5.24 7.65 0.27
C ILE A 82 -3.86 7.04 -0.03
N GLY A 83 -3.72 5.71 0.01
CA GLY A 83 -2.47 5.03 -0.32
C GLY A 83 -1.96 5.34 -1.73
N ALA A 84 -2.86 5.42 -2.72
CA ALA A 84 -2.52 5.80 -4.09
C ALA A 84 -2.03 7.25 -4.19
N VAL A 85 -2.66 8.17 -3.44
CA VAL A 85 -2.22 9.57 -3.35
C VAL A 85 -0.81 9.66 -2.78
N PHE A 86 -0.52 8.99 -1.66
CA PHE A 86 0.83 8.96 -1.09
C PHE A 86 1.84 8.38 -2.07
N GLY A 87 1.52 7.24 -2.69
CA GLY A 87 2.40 6.62 -3.70
C GLY A 87 2.73 7.54 -4.87
N SER A 88 1.79 8.40 -5.29
CA SER A 88 1.98 9.37 -6.37
C SER A 88 2.80 10.59 -5.93
N ILE A 89 2.64 11.02 -4.67
CA ILE A 89 3.25 12.25 -4.15
C ILE A 89 4.69 11.99 -3.68
N PHE A 90 5.05 10.80 -3.22
CA PHE A 90 6.38 10.54 -2.68
C PHE A 90 7.52 10.90 -3.66
N PRO A 91 7.54 10.48 -4.93
CA PRO A 91 8.64 10.83 -5.82
C PRO A 91 8.83 12.34 -6.03
N PRO A 92 7.79 13.12 -6.38
CA PRO A 92 7.94 14.57 -6.53
C PRO A 92 8.25 15.29 -5.21
N MET A 93 7.68 14.85 -4.09
CA MET A 93 7.95 15.43 -2.77
C MET A 93 9.41 15.22 -2.37
N VAL A 94 9.92 14.02 -2.51
CA VAL A 94 11.32 13.69 -2.21
C VAL A 94 12.27 14.53 -3.05
N LYS A 95 12.00 14.66 -4.35
CA LYS A 95 12.88 15.40 -5.26
C LYS A 95 12.81 16.90 -5.06
N ASN A 96 11.60 17.45 -4.94
CA ASN A 96 11.38 18.89 -5.00
C ASN A 96 11.38 19.57 -3.61
N ALA A 97 10.92 18.86 -2.57
CA ALA A 97 10.84 19.41 -1.23
C ALA A 97 11.98 18.97 -0.32
N LEU A 98 12.45 17.72 -0.45
CA LEU A 98 13.48 17.15 0.42
C LEU A 98 14.88 17.13 -0.23
N GLY A 99 15.00 17.38 -1.54
CA GLY A 99 16.27 17.30 -2.27
C GLY A 99 16.88 15.90 -2.32
N GLY A 100 16.05 14.86 -2.20
CA GLY A 100 16.44 13.46 -2.31
C GLY A 100 16.42 12.98 -3.77
N ASP A 101 17.24 11.99 -4.08
CA ASP A 101 17.24 11.32 -5.38
C ASP A 101 16.20 10.18 -5.44
N ASN A 102 16.19 9.44 -6.54
CA ASN A 102 15.27 8.30 -6.73
C ASN A 102 15.48 7.19 -5.69
N THR A 103 16.67 7.08 -5.09
CA THR A 103 16.93 6.07 -4.05
C THR A 103 16.20 6.40 -2.76
N VAL A 104 16.06 7.68 -2.41
CA VAL A 104 15.26 8.15 -1.28
C VAL A 104 13.76 7.92 -1.53
N ALA A 105 13.27 8.19 -2.75
CA ALA A 105 11.87 7.91 -3.10
C ALA A 105 11.55 6.41 -3.01
N THR A 106 12.49 5.56 -3.43
CA THR A 106 12.37 4.10 -3.29
C THR A 106 12.37 3.69 -1.82
N LEU A 107 13.21 4.32 -1.00
CA LEU A 107 13.25 4.10 0.45
C LEU A 107 11.89 4.42 1.09
N PHE A 108 11.27 5.55 0.77
CA PHE A 108 9.94 5.92 1.26
C PHE A 108 8.90 4.88 0.92
N THR A 109 8.85 4.43 -0.33
CA THR A 109 7.92 3.38 -0.78
C THR A 109 8.19 2.05 -0.07
N ALA A 110 9.45 1.71 0.19
CA ALA A 110 9.82 0.49 0.89
C ALA A 110 9.35 0.51 2.35
N PHE A 111 9.64 1.58 3.09
CA PHE A 111 9.21 1.72 4.49
C PHE A 111 7.68 1.78 4.63
N PHE A 112 7.00 2.51 3.76
CA PHE A 112 5.55 2.51 3.70
C PHE A 112 4.97 1.10 3.48
N SER A 113 5.57 0.30 2.60
CA SER A 113 5.15 -1.09 2.38
C SER A 113 5.42 -1.98 3.59
N ILE A 114 6.54 -1.78 4.29
CA ILE A 114 6.88 -2.49 5.53
C ILE A 114 5.88 -2.11 6.63
N GLY A 115 5.54 -0.83 6.76
CA GLY A 115 4.52 -0.36 7.71
C GLY A 115 3.16 -1.02 7.49
N ILE A 116 2.70 -1.13 6.25
CA ILE A 116 1.47 -1.86 5.91
C ILE A 116 1.56 -3.32 6.35
N ALA A 117 2.69 -4.00 6.12
CA ALA A 117 2.87 -5.39 6.50
C ALA A 117 2.84 -5.57 8.04
N ILE A 118 3.56 -4.71 8.76
CA ILE A 118 3.59 -4.72 10.24
C ILE A 118 2.20 -4.43 10.80
N GLY A 119 1.53 -3.39 10.28
CA GLY A 119 0.18 -3.02 10.71
C GLY A 119 -0.84 -4.14 10.48
N SER A 120 -0.76 -4.83 9.35
CA SER A 120 -1.61 -5.98 9.03
C SER A 120 -1.42 -7.13 10.03
N ILE A 121 -0.17 -7.46 10.38
CA ILE A 121 0.12 -8.49 11.37
C ILE A 121 -0.35 -8.05 12.77
N ALA A 122 -0.09 -6.80 13.14
CA ALA A 122 -0.46 -6.24 14.44
C ALA A 122 -1.98 -6.27 14.64
N VAL A 123 -2.75 -5.82 13.67
CA VAL A 123 -4.22 -5.80 13.73
C VAL A 123 -4.79 -7.21 13.84
N ASN A 124 -4.25 -8.17 13.09
CA ASN A 124 -4.69 -9.56 13.15
C ASN A 124 -4.45 -10.17 14.54
N ARG A 125 -3.31 -9.87 15.16
CA ARG A 125 -3.00 -10.31 16.53
C ARG A 125 -3.91 -9.65 17.57
N LEU A 126 -4.16 -8.35 17.46
CA LEU A 126 -5.04 -7.59 18.37
C LEU A 126 -6.48 -8.10 18.29
N LEU A 127 -6.96 -8.47 17.12
CA LEU A 127 -8.29 -9.00 16.89
C LEU A 127 -8.40 -10.51 17.17
N LYS A 128 -7.29 -11.19 17.49
CA LYS A 128 -7.23 -12.66 17.69
C LYS A 128 -7.86 -13.44 16.52
N GLY A 129 -7.66 -12.95 15.29
CA GLY A 129 -8.24 -13.53 14.09
C GLY A 129 -9.73 -13.24 13.85
N ALA A 130 -10.40 -12.48 14.72
CA ALA A 130 -11.78 -12.09 14.52
C ALA A 130 -11.90 -10.94 13.51
N VAL A 131 -12.92 -10.97 12.66
CA VAL A 131 -13.21 -9.87 11.74
C VAL A 131 -13.96 -8.76 12.49
N SER A 132 -13.29 -7.64 12.75
CA SER A 132 -13.89 -6.52 13.49
C SER A 132 -13.22 -5.19 13.10
N ALA A 133 -14.02 -4.14 12.99
CA ALA A 133 -13.56 -2.78 12.74
C ALA A 133 -13.26 -1.98 14.04
N LYS A 134 -13.18 -2.65 15.18
CA LYS A 134 -13.05 -2.02 16.52
C LYS A 134 -11.89 -1.02 16.60
N TYR A 135 -10.76 -1.35 16.00
CA TYR A 135 -9.55 -0.52 16.06
C TYR A 135 -9.42 0.45 14.88
N ALA A 136 -10.32 0.39 13.88
CA ALA A 136 -10.24 1.25 12.71
C ALA A 136 -10.28 2.76 13.04
N PRO A 137 -11.15 3.28 13.92
CA PRO A 137 -11.14 4.70 14.27
C PRO A 137 -9.82 5.15 14.91
N ALA A 138 -9.29 4.34 15.84
CA ALA A 138 -8.02 4.65 16.49
C ALA A 138 -6.86 4.66 15.49
N SER A 139 -6.81 3.70 14.56
CA SER A 139 -5.78 3.64 13.51
C SER A 139 -5.82 4.87 12.61
N VAL A 140 -7.01 5.35 12.23
CA VAL A 140 -7.16 6.57 11.39
C VAL A 140 -6.66 7.81 12.15
N ILE A 141 -6.95 7.93 13.44
CA ILE A 141 -6.45 9.05 14.25
C ILE A 141 -4.92 9.03 14.33
N VAL A 142 -4.33 7.86 14.63
CA VAL A 142 -2.87 7.71 14.69
C VAL A 142 -2.22 8.02 13.35
N MET A 143 -2.76 7.49 12.26
CA MET A 143 -2.29 7.82 10.91
C MET A 143 -2.37 9.33 10.64
N GLY A 144 -3.46 9.99 11.05
CA GLY A 144 -3.62 11.43 10.92
C GLY A 144 -2.54 12.22 11.66
N LEU A 145 -2.13 11.77 12.85
CA LEU A 145 -1.07 12.41 13.61
C LEU A 145 0.29 12.28 12.89
N PHE A 146 0.63 11.10 12.37
CA PHE A 146 1.85 10.91 11.59
C PHE A 146 1.86 11.74 10.30
N VAL A 147 0.71 11.86 9.61
CA VAL A 147 0.59 12.74 8.44
C VAL A 147 0.80 14.21 8.79
N LEU A 148 0.31 14.66 9.95
CA LEU A 148 0.56 16.02 10.44
C LEU A 148 2.04 16.22 10.78
N ASP A 149 2.70 15.24 11.38
CA ASP A 149 4.13 15.30 11.69
C ASP A 149 4.98 15.31 10.42
N LEU A 150 4.64 14.47 9.45
CA LEU A 150 5.24 14.46 8.11
C LEU A 150 5.11 15.84 7.44
N TRP A 151 3.90 16.42 7.44
CA TRP A 151 3.66 17.76 6.89
C TRP A 151 4.50 18.82 7.61
N TRP A 152 4.54 18.77 8.94
CA TRP A 152 5.33 19.70 9.75
C TRP A 152 6.81 19.61 9.41
N THR A 153 7.36 18.41 9.38
CA THR A 153 8.77 18.15 9.08
C THR A 153 9.15 18.59 7.67
N VAL A 154 8.31 18.28 6.66
CA VAL A 154 8.53 18.72 5.27
C VAL A 154 8.42 20.25 5.16
N SER A 155 7.49 20.89 5.85
CA SER A 155 7.30 22.36 5.81
C SER A 155 8.48 23.12 6.43
N HIS A 156 9.19 22.50 7.37
CA HIS A 156 10.36 23.10 8.03
C HIS A 156 11.68 22.51 7.49
N TRP A 157 11.61 21.79 6.38
CA TRP A 157 12.82 21.29 5.73
C TRP A 157 13.67 22.43 5.20
N GLY A 158 14.99 22.35 5.41
CA GLY A 158 15.90 23.38 4.96
C GLY A 158 15.96 23.52 3.43
N PRO A 159 16.66 24.53 2.92
CA PRO A 159 16.74 24.79 1.48
C PRO A 159 17.34 23.59 0.74
N VAL A 160 16.70 23.21 -0.36
CA VAL A 160 17.13 22.12 -1.23
C VAL A 160 18.41 22.53 -1.95
N GLY A 161 19.49 21.75 -1.74
CA GLY A 161 20.78 21.98 -2.41
C GLY A 161 20.73 21.63 -3.91
N VAL A 162 21.72 22.11 -4.65
CA VAL A 162 21.86 21.82 -6.10
C VAL A 162 22.10 20.32 -6.36
N LYS A 163 22.74 19.62 -5.42
CA LYS A 163 23.04 18.19 -5.53
C LYS A 163 22.03 17.38 -4.73
N LEU A 164 21.33 16.48 -5.40
CA LEU A 164 20.38 15.57 -4.77
C LEU A 164 21.10 14.63 -3.80
N MET A 165 20.46 14.40 -2.64
CA MET A 165 20.99 13.50 -1.60
C MET A 165 20.60 12.06 -1.92
N ASN A 166 21.55 11.15 -1.72
CA ASN A 166 21.26 9.72 -1.75
C ASN A 166 20.68 9.24 -0.39
N TRP A 167 20.16 8.03 -0.38
CA TRP A 167 19.51 7.46 0.80
C TRP A 167 20.41 7.38 2.05
N LEU A 168 21.72 7.14 1.89
CA LEU A 168 22.67 7.10 3.02
C LEU A 168 22.87 8.47 3.64
N THR A 169 22.97 9.52 2.82
CA THR A 169 23.10 10.90 3.29
C THR A 169 21.80 11.36 3.94
N PHE A 170 20.66 10.97 3.36
CA PHE A 170 19.34 11.29 3.88
C PHE A 170 19.11 10.69 5.28
N LEU A 171 19.45 9.43 5.50
CA LEU A 171 19.32 8.77 6.82
C LEU A 171 20.24 9.34 7.90
N LYS A 172 21.35 9.98 7.53
CA LYS A 172 22.23 10.66 8.51
C LYS A 172 21.66 11.98 9.02
N LEU A 173 20.63 12.51 8.40
CA LEU A 173 19.92 13.67 8.87
C LEU A 173 18.88 13.24 9.89
N GLY A 174 18.89 13.77 11.12
CA GLY A 174 17.89 13.42 12.13
C GLY A 174 16.45 13.69 11.70
N ALA A 175 16.22 14.70 10.86
CA ALA A 175 14.91 14.93 10.22
C ALA A 175 14.57 13.85 9.19
N GLY A 176 15.56 13.26 8.51
CA GLY A 176 15.35 12.14 7.58
C GLY A 176 14.91 10.87 8.30
N GLU A 177 15.52 10.54 9.43
CA GLU A 177 15.10 9.41 10.27
C GLU A 177 13.66 9.58 10.78
N ARG A 178 13.29 10.78 11.20
CA ARG A 178 11.94 11.12 11.66
C ARG A 178 10.90 10.86 10.56
N LEU A 179 11.16 11.32 9.33
CA LEU A 179 10.27 11.07 8.18
C LEU A 179 10.11 9.56 7.89
N ILE A 180 11.14 8.75 8.10
CA ILE A 180 11.03 7.29 7.94
C ILE A 180 10.13 6.67 9.01
N VAL A 181 10.18 7.17 10.25
CA VAL A 181 9.29 6.70 11.33
C VAL A 181 7.85 7.07 11.04
N ASP A 182 7.59 8.24 10.46
CA ASP A 182 6.23 8.67 10.08
C ASP A 182 5.62 7.80 8.97
N LEU A 183 6.45 7.10 8.20
CA LEU A 183 6.01 6.22 7.11
C LEU A 183 5.76 4.78 7.56
N LEU A 184 6.25 4.38 8.75
CA LEU A 184 6.07 3.04 9.32
C LEU A 184 4.75 2.92 10.09
#